data_1ad202fedc279b24a520e4c2e181ed47
#
_entry.id   1ad202fedc279b24a520e4c2e181ed47
#
_cell.length_a   1.000
_cell.length_b   1.000
_cell.length_c   1.000
_cell.angle_alpha   90.00
_cell.angle_beta   90.00
_cell.angle_gamma   90.00
#
_symmetry.space_group_name_H-M   'P 1'
#
loop_
_entity.id
_entity.type
_entity.pdbx_description
1 polymer ?
#
loop_
_entity_poly.entity_id
_entity_poly.type
_entity_poly.pdbx_seq_one_letter_code
_entity_poly.pdbx_strand_id
1 'polypeptide(L)'
;MKKYFLLNLLALCFIGCDDSKEDLDVISNALVETPVILKEYGYVLNDFVVTRDTVQPGDTFGGILNENGVSQNKIFEVATIYKDSFDVRRLQVGKPYVLLNGKDTLQHTQVFIYEKNKVDYVVIDMRDSLSVSNFKKPVSYVEKEASGIITSSLSETMAQNNLSPYMTDRLANIYAWTVNFFKLQAGDNFKVVYTEKFINDTIPAGLHEIKAAYFEHRGKPLYAFNFKPEVDSTNTVSDFYDETANNLRRAFLKAPVKFSRISSRYNLNRRIAYYGYKKRPHKGTDFAAPIGTPILATADGIVTKSERRGGNGNYVKVKHNGTYETQYLHMKKRNVKVGEFVRQGDVIGWVGMTGNTGGPHVCYRFWKNGAQVDPFLQDLPASKPLDSTYHESYFRFVTPLKTQLDCISH
;
A
#
# COMPACT_ATOMS: atom_id res chain seq x y z
N MET A 1 41.21 18.66 47.57
CA MET A 1 41.65 18.19 48.93
C MET A 1 41.47 16.72 48.97
N LYS A 2 42.61 15.99 48.98
CA LYS A 2 43.05 14.89 49.87
C LYS A 2 42.13 13.66 49.85
N LYS A 3 42.59 12.52 49.23
CA LYS A 3 43.46 11.41 49.77
C LYS A 3 42.64 10.48 50.67
N TYR A 4 42.67 9.14 50.49
CA TYR A 4 43.69 8.07 50.74
C TYR A 4 43.12 6.76 50.13
N PHE A 5 43.72 5.87 49.31
CA PHE A 5 44.88 4.99 49.49
C PHE A 5 44.74 4.07 50.70
N LEU A 6 44.51 2.77 50.47
CA LEU A 6 45.09 1.70 51.28
C LEU A 6 45.31 0.43 50.45
N LEU A 7 46.52 0.00 50.47
CA LEU A 7 47.23 -1.17 49.96
C LEU A 7 47.26 -2.21 51.08
N ASN A 8 47.16 -3.52 50.79
CA ASN A 8 47.75 -4.60 51.59
C ASN A 8 47.84 -5.84 50.69
N LEU A 9 48.83 -6.31 50.46
CA LEU A 9 50.12 -6.96 50.50
C LEU A 9 50.05 -8.37 51.22
N LEU A 10 50.45 -9.37 50.42
CA LEU A 10 51.30 -10.54 50.69
C LEU A 10 50.83 -11.66 51.61
N ALA A 11 50.86 -12.87 51.04
CA ALA A 11 51.59 -14.01 51.58
C ALA A 11 51.82 -15.12 50.56
N LEU A 12 53.09 -15.34 50.24
CA LEU A 12 53.64 -16.53 49.56
C LEU A 12 53.62 -17.73 50.52
N CYS A 13 53.26 -18.94 50.00
CA CYS A 13 53.80 -20.16 50.49
C CYS A 13 54.17 -21.10 49.34
N PHE A 14 55.44 -21.35 49.14
CA PHE A 14 56.07 -22.43 48.36
C PHE A 14 56.06 -23.72 49.17
N ILE A 15 55.82 -24.84 48.52
CA ILE A 15 56.29 -26.23 48.75
C ILE A 15 55.55 -27.08 47.70
N GLY A 16 56.08 -27.81 46.78
CA GLY A 16 57.23 -28.69 46.65
C GLY A 16 56.95 -29.53 45.40
N CYS A 17 57.96 -29.90 44.70
CA CYS A 17 57.96 -30.72 43.49
C CYS A 17 57.43 -32.13 43.75
N ASP A 18 56.70 -32.68 42.73
CA ASP A 18 56.93 -34.10 42.36
C ASP A 18 56.72 -34.25 40.82
N ASP A 19 57.71 -34.91 40.21
CA ASP A 19 57.75 -35.20 38.77
C ASP A 19 56.88 -36.44 38.49
N SER A 20 55.83 -36.28 37.69
CA SER A 20 55.29 -37.35 36.87
C SER A 20 54.89 -36.83 35.53
N LYS A 21 55.70 -37.14 34.51
CA LYS A 21 55.37 -36.96 33.14
C LYS A 21 54.18 -37.85 32.75
N GLU A 22 52.99 -37.34 32.68
CA GLU A 22 51.93 -37.90 31.86
C GLU A 22 51.81 -37.08 30.58
N ASP A 23 52.12 -37.75 29.47
CA ASP A 23 51.89 -37.24 28.11
C ASP A 23 50.36 -37.00 27.93
N LEU A 24 49.91 -35.76 28.13
CA LEU A 24 48.60 -35.34 27.72
C LEU A 24 48.64 -35.10 26.21
N ASP A 25 48.23 -36.13 25.46
CA ASP A 25 47.80 -35.97 24.08
C ASP A 25 46.71 -34.89 24.05
N VAL A 26 47.08 -33.67 23.66
CA VAL A 26 46.16 -32.61 23.32
C VAL A 26 45.48 -33.04 22.03
N ILE A 27 44.36 -33.78 22.15
CA ILE A 27 43.42 -33.97 21.07
C ILE A 27 42.89 -32.57 20.76
N SER A 28 43.50 -31.93 19.80
CA SER A 28 42.96 -30.76 19.13
C SER A 28 41.65 -31.16 18.45
N ASN A 29 40.53 -31.04 19.20
CA ASN A 29 39.22 -31.06 18.61
C ASN A 29 39.10 -29.82 17.75
N ALA A 30 39.65 -29.90 16.53
CA ALA A 30 39.26 -28.98 15.45
C ALA A 30 37.75 -29.21 15.28
N LEU A 31 36.96 -28.27 15.77
CA LEU A 31 35.55 -28.15 15.43
C LEU A 31 35.49 -28.12 13.91
N VAL A 32 35.15 -29.26 13.30
CA VAL A 32 34.83 -29.29 11.88
C VAL A 32 33.54 -28.47 11.76
N GLU A 33 33.70 -27.18 11.46
CA GLU A 33 32.57 -26.34 11.10
C GLU A 33 31.92 -26.97 9.87
N THR A 34 30.79 -27.61 10.07
CA THR A 34 29.99 -28.10 8.96
C THR A 34 29.58 -26.87 8.11
N PRO A 35 29.92 -26.83 6.80
CA PRO A 35 29.62 -25.68 5.98
C PRO A 35 28.12 -25.43 5.97
N VAL A 36 27.71 -24.20 6.29
CA VAL A 36 26.31 -23.78 6.24
C VAL A 36 25.82 -23.90 4.81
N ILE A 37 24.86 -24.78 4.58
CA ILE A 37 24.27 -24.97 3.24
C ILE A 37 23.28 -23.84 2.99
N LEU A 38 23.63 -22.94 2.09
CA LEU A 38 22.79 -21.83 1.64
C LEU A 38 21.91 -22.28 0.47
N LYS A 39 20.59 -22.33 0.69
CA LYS A 39 19.62 -22.62 -0.37
C LYS A 39 18.80 -21.39 -0.70
N GLU A 40 18.79 -20.99 -1.97
CA GLU A 40 17.96 -19.90 -2.46
C GLU A 40 17.57 -20.15 -3.92
N TYR A 41 16.42 -19.66 -4.35
CA TYR A 41 15.88 -19.85 -5.70
C TYR A 41 15.77 -21.31 -6.18
N GLY A 42 15.78 -22.27 -5.26
CA GLY A 42 15.79 -23.72 -5.56
C GLY A 42 17.19 -24.32 -5.77
N TYR A 43 18.26 -23.53 -5.62
CA TYR A 43 19.64 -23.97 -5.77
C TYR A 43 20.40 -23.99 -4.44
N VAL A 44 21.39 -24.88 -4.32
CA VAL A 44 22.41 -24.84 -3.28
C VAL A 44 23.46 -23.84 -3.73
N LEU A 45 23.46 -22.64 -3.16
CA LEU A 45 24.33 -21.54 -3.60
C LEU A 45 25.81 -21.88 -3.40
N ASN A 46 26.11 -22.76 -2.44
CA ASN A 46 27.48 -23.24 -2.20
C ASN A 46 28.11 -23.94 -3.42
N ASP A 47 27.31 -24.40 -4.38
CA ASP A 47 27.82 -25.08 -5.58
C ASP A 47 28.25 -24.10 -6.69
N PHE A 48 28.04 -22.81 -6.50
CA PHE A 48 28.26 -21.75 -7.49
C PHE A 48 29.16 -20.63 -6.96
N VAL A 49 29.72 -19.83 -7.87
CA VAL A 49 30.18 -18.48 -7.60
C VAL A 49 28.99 -17.55 -7.82
N VAL A 50 28.48 -16.95 -6.75
CA VAL A 50 27.24 -16.15 -6.78
C VAL A 50 27.57 -14.69 -7.00
N THR A 51 27.07 -14.10 -8.08
CA THR A 51 27.12 -12.65 -8.34
C THR A 51 25.74 -12.06 -8.20
N ARG A 52 25.58 -11.01 -7.40
CA ARG A 52 24.32 -10.29 -7.22
C ARG A 52 24.51 -8.86 -7.68
N ASP A 53 23.62 -8.39 -8.56
CA ASP A 53 23.68 -7.03 -9.09
C ASP A 53 22.26 -6.50 -9.40
N THR A 54 22.18 -5.27 -9.86
CA THR A 54 20.95 -4.60 -10.29
C THR A 54 21.11 -4.09 -11.72
N VAL A 55 20.06 -4.20 -12.51
CA VAL A 55 20.03 -3.71 -13.89
C VAL A 55 20.31 -2.21 -13.92
N GLN A 56 21.37 -1.79 -14.60
CA GLN A 56 21.77 -0.41 -14.73
C GLN A 56 21.17 0.26 -15.99
N PRO A 57 21.16 1.60 -16.07
CA PRO A 57 20.82 2.30 -17.30
C PRO A 57 21.75 1.91 -18.46
N GLY A 58 21.19 1.40 -19.54
CA GLY A 58 21.93 0.91 -20.71
C GLY A 58 22.11 -0.62 -20.75
N ASP A 59 21.86 -1.33 -19.65
CA ASP A 59 21.95 -2.78 -19.63
C ASP A 59 20.89 -3.42 -20.53
N THR A 60 21.31 -4.47 -21.18
CA THR A 60 20.44 -5.38 -21.91
C THR A 60 20.63 -6.80 -21.42
N PHE A 61 19.62 -7.64 -21.54
CA PHE A 61 19.73 -9.07 -21.21
C PHE A 61 20.93 -9.73 -21.89
N GLY A 62 21.07 -9.47 -23.20
CA GLY A 62 22.19 -10.01 -23.98
C GLY A 62 23.55 -9.48 -23.55
N GLY A 63 23.66 -8.19 -23.20
CA GLY A 63 24.88 -7.58 -22.68
C GLY A 63 25.34 -8.23 -21.39
N ILE A 64 24.44 -8.26 -20.38
CA ILE A 64 24.74 -8.88 -19.08
C ILE A 64 25.25 -10.32 -19.23
N LEU A 65 24.54 -11.14 -20.01
CA LEU A 65 24.91 -12.54 -20.17
C LEU A 65 26.20 -12.74 -21.00
N ASN A 66 26.40 -11.95 -22.05
CA ASN A 66 27.59 -12.00 -22.89
C ASN A 66 28.86 -11.64 -22.10
N GLU A 67 28.80 -10.61 -21.27
CA GLU A 67 29.91 -10.20 -20.37
C GLU A 67 30.23 -11.29 -19.34
N ASN A 68 29.26 -12.15 -19.00
CA ASN A 68 29.40 -13.24 -18.05
C ASN A 68 29.55 -14.62 -18.75
N GLY A 69 30.05 -14.64 -20.00
CA GLY A 69 30.51 -15.83 -20.69
C GLY A 69 29.40 -16.72 -21.29
N VAL A 70 28.17 -16.24 -21.39
CA VAL A 70 27.08 -16.98 -22.02
C VAL A 70 27.13 -16.81 -23.55
N SER A 71 27.05 -17.92 -24.31
CA SER A 71 27.11 -17.90 -25.77
C SER A 71 25.92 -17.15 -26.39
N GLN A 72 26.17 -16.48 -27.52
CA GLN A 72 25.15 -15.76 -28.29
C GLN A 72 23.99 -16.67 -28.72
N ASN A 73 24.25 -17.94 -28.99
CA ASN A 73 23.22 -18.89 -29.36
C ASN A 73 22.22 -19.11 -28.22
N LYS A 74 22.68 -19.31 -26.98
CA LYS A 74 21.80 -19.46 -25.80
C LYS A 74 21.01 -18.18 -25.53
N ILE A 75 21.64 -17.00 -25.64
CA ILE A 75 20.98 -15.70 -25.49
C ILE A 75 19.86 -15.52 -26.52
N PHE A 76 20.13 -15.86 -27.79
CA PHE A 76 19.14 -15.78 -28.86
C PHE A 76 17.99 -16.77 -28.65
N GLU A 77 18.28 -17.98 -28.20
CA GLU A 77 17.28 -19.01 -27.92
C GLU A 77 16.31 -18.55 -26.82
N VAL A 78 16.81 -17.94 -25.69
CA VAL A 78 15.96 -17.35 -24.66
C VAL A 78 15.07 -16.26 -25.26
N ALA A 79 15.64 -15.37 -26.07
CA ALA A 79 14.93 -14.21 -26.60
C ALA A 79 13.83 -14.58 -27.61
N THR A 80 13.96 -15.74 -28.30
CA THR A 80 13.05 -16.16 -29.35
C THR A 80 12.06 -17.24 -28.91
N ILE A 81 12.54 -18.32 -28.31
CA ILE A 81 11.70 -19.48 -27.94
C ILE A 81 10.91 -19.18 -26.64
N TYR A 82 11.53 -18.55 -25.68
CA TYR A 82 10.94 -18.33 -24.37
C TYR A 82 10.34 -16.92 -24.18
N LYS A 83 10.10 -16.19 -25.27
CA LYS A 83 9.57 -14.82 -25.25
C LYS A 83 8.27 -14.66 -24.46
N ASP A 84 7.38 -15.65 -24.50
CA ASP A 84 6.11 -15.61 -23.76
C ASP A 84 6.30 -15.81 -22.25
N SER A 85 7.32 -16.58 -21.83
CA SER A 85 7.67 -16.78 -20.42
C SER A 85 8.51 -15.64 -19.86
N PHE A 86 9.42 -15.11 -20.69
CA PHE A 86 10.30 -13.99 -20.33
C PHE A 86 10.64 -13.12 -21.56
N ASP A 87 10.00 -11.96 -21.68
CA ASP A 87 10.36 -10.98 -22.72
C ASP A 87 11.62 -10.22 -22.28
N VAL A 88 12.77 -10.57 -22.85
CA VAL A 88 14.08 -9.98 -22.53
C VAL A 88 14.15 -8.45 -22.68
N ARG A 89 13.22 -7.86 -23.48
CA ARG A 89 13.11 -6.40 -23.67
C ARG A 89 12.45 -5.69 -22.48
N ARG A 90 11.91 -6.44 -21.53
CA ARG A 90 11.22 -5.92 -20.34
C ARG A 90 12.09 -5.91 -19.08
N LEU A 91 13.41 -6.04 -19.22
CA LEU A 91 14.31 -5.75 -18.13
C LEU A 91 14.10 -4.29 -17.67
N GLN A 92 14.01 -4.08 -16.36
CA GLN A 92 13.76 -2.76 -15.79
C GLN A 92 14.97 -2.32 -14.96
N VAL A 93 15.46 -1.12 -15.21
CA VAL A 93 16.51 -0.50 -14.43
C VAL A 93 16.16 -0.50 -12.94
N GLY A 94 17.13 -0.81 -12.09
CA GLY A 94 17.00 -0.91 -10.64
C GLY A 94 16.39 -2.23 -10.13
N LYS A 95 16.08 -3.19 -11.00
CA LYS A 95 15.66 -4.53 -10.57
C LYS A 95 16.86 -5.43 -10.34
N PRO A 96 16.86 -6.21 -9.22
CA PRO A 96 17.96 -7.10 -8.93
C PRO A 96 17.98 -8.33 -9.84
N TYR A 97 19.18 -8.81 -10.11
CA TYR A 97 19.41 -10.11 -10.71
C TYR A 97 20.54 -10.86 -10.00
N VAL A 98 20.56 -12.16 -10.16
CA VAL A 98 21.58 -13.04 -9.61
C VAL A 98 22.12 -13.93 -10.72
N LEU A 99 23.44 -14.01 -10.80
CA LEU A 99 24.17 -14.97 -11.67
C LEU A 99 24.72 -16.07 -10.77
N LEU A 100 24.42 -17.31 -11.13
CA LEU A 100 25.07 -18.49 -10.56
C LEU A 100 26.09 -18.98 -11.57
N ASN A 101 27.35 -18.72 -11.29
CA ASN A 101 28.47 -19.03 -12.18
C ASN A 101 29.13 -20.36 -11.77
N GLY A 102 29.66 -21.07 -12.74
CA GLY A 102 30.43 -22.27 -12.48
C GLY A 102 31.66 -22.00 -11.60
N LYS A 103 32.12 -23.02 -10.87
CA LYS A 103 33.33 -22.95 -10.05
C LYS A 103 34.61 -23.29 -10.82
N ASP A 104 34.49 -23.55 -12.12
CA ASP A 104 35.62 -23.74 -13.01
C ASP A 104 36.40 -22.43 -13.25
N THR A 105 37.54 -22.55 -13.91
CA THR A 105 38.41 -21.38 -14.22
C THR A 105 37.75 -20.33 -15.08
N LEU A 106 36.71 -20.66 -15.83
CA LEU A 106 36.03 -19.76 -16.77
C LEU A 106 34.87 -19.02 -16.09
N GLN A 107 34.33 -19.54 -14.99
CA GLN A 107 33.22 -18.96 -14.21
C GLN A 107 32.04 -18.49 -15.07
N HIS A 108 31.73 -19.21 -16.15
CA HIS A 108 30.61 -18.83 -17.00
C HIS A 108 29.28 -18.95 -16.25
N THR A 109 28.36 -18.01 -16.53
CA THR A 109 27.01 -18.03 -15.95
C THR A 109 26.26 -19.29 -16.42
N GLN A 110 25.84 -20.06 -15.45
CA GLN A 110 25.03 -21.28 -15.64
C GLN A 110 23.55 -21.04 -15.40
N VAL A 111 23.22 -20.12 -14.48
CA VAL A 111 21.83 -19.76 -14.16
C VAL A 111 21.74 -18.24 -14.01
N PHE A 112 20.74 -17.65 -14.67
CA PHE A 112 20.37 -16.24 -14.52
C PHE A 112 19.02 -16.16 -13.82
N ILE A 113 18.95 -15.40 -12.73
CA ILE A 113 17.73 -15.20 -11.93
C ILE A 113 17.41 -13.71 -11.96
N TYR A 114 16.20 -13.35 -12.40
CA TYR A 114 15.75 -11.96 -12.46
C TYR A 114 14.54 -11.74 -11.56
N GLU A 115 14.65 -10.84 -10.59
CA GLU A 115 13.57 -10.47 -9.68
C GLU A 115 12.67 -9.39 -10.31
N LYS A 116 11.51 -9.81 -10.86
CA LYS A 116 10.51 -8.90 -11.44
C LYS A 116 9.96 -7.91 -10.42
N ASN A 117 9.78 -8.41 -9.19
CA ASN A 117 9.37 -7.63 -8.02
C ASN A 117 9.82 -8.39 -6.76
N LYS A 118 9.40 -7.93 -5.58
CA LYS A 118 9.81 -8.55 -4.30
C LYS A 118 9.40 -10.02 -4.15
N VAL A 119 8.41 -10.50 -4.89
CA VAL A 119 7.86 -11.86 -4.81
C VAL A 119 8.14 -12.66 -6.07
N ASP A 120 7.85 -12.10 -7.24
CA ASP A 120 7.92 -12.82 -8.50
C ASP A 120 9.33 -12.74 -9.12
N TYR A 121 9.88 -13.87 -9.49
CA TYR A 121 11.18 -13.97 -10.15
C TYR A 121 11.16 -15.01 -11.29
N VAL A 122 12.12 -14.86 -12.19
CA VAL A 122 12.36 -15.78 -13.32
C VAL A 122 13.69 -16.45 -13.10
N VAL A 123 13.74 -17.72 -13.37
CA VAL A 123 14.97 -18.54 -13.46
C VAL A 123 15.18 -18.97 -14.89
N ILE A 124 16.35 -18.65 -15.41
CA ILE A 124 16.84 -19.12 -16.71
C ILE A 124 18.02 -20.04 -16.42
N ASP A 125 17.77 -21.34 -16.49
CA ASP A 125 18.77 -22.38 -16.30
C ASP A 125 19.36 -22.78 -17.66
N MET A 126 20.69 -22.63 -17.79
CA MET A 126 21.45 -22.82 -19.03
C MET A 126 22.46 -23.96 -18.92
N ARG A 127 22.38 -24.80 -17.87
CA ARG A 127 23.34 -25.90 -17.62
C ARG A 127 23.22 -26.97 -18.68
N ASP A 128 22.38 -27.97 -18.48
CA ASP A 128 22.23 -29.15 -19.36
C ASP A 128 21.30 -28.87 -20.54
N SER A 129 20.11 -28.37 -20.24
CA SER A 129 19.13 -27.94 -21.23
C SER A 129 18.61 -26.55 -20.85
N LEU A 130 18.44 -25.68 -21.83
CA LEU A 130 17.89 -24.36 -21.61
C LEU A 130 16.44 -24.45 -21.11
N SER A 131 16.16 -23.85 -19.96
CA SER A 131 14.81 -23.73 -19.44
C SER A 131 14.55 -22.34 -18.87
N VAL A 132 13.30 -21.86 -18.98
CA VAL A 132 12.85 -20.58 -18.43
C VAL A 132 11.59 -20.79 -17.63
N SER A 133 11.66 -20.56 -16.34
CA SER A 133 10.56 -20.80 -15.42
C SER A 133 10.28 -19.60 -14.53
N ASN A 134 9.00 -19.35 -14.29
CA ASN A 134 8.53 -18.28 -13.41
C ASN A 134 8.18 -18.84 -12.02
N PHE A 135 8.70 -18.22 -11.00
CA PHE A 135 8.50 -18.63 -9.61
C PHE A 135 8.01 -17.47 -8.74
N LYS A 136 7.52 -17.85 -7.56
CA LYS A 136 7.15 -16.91 -6.51
C LYS A 136 7.85 -17.30 -5.20
N LYS A 137 8.44 -16.31 -4.52
CA LYS A 137 8.94 -16.52 -3.16
C LYS A 137 7.75 -16.83 -2.24
N PRO A 138 7.89 -17.72 -1.28
CA PRO A 138 6.85 -17.99 -0.29
C PRO A 138 6.39 -16.68 0.38
N VAL A 139 5.09 -16.59 0.60
CA VAL A 139 4.46 -15.43 1.25
C VAL A 139 3.63 -15.93 2.42
N SER A 140 3.87 -15.34 3.58
CA SER A 140 3.06 -15.56 4.78
C SER A 140 2.40 -14.26 5.24
N TYR A 141 1.36 -14.39 6.05
CA TYR A 141 0.59 -13.29 6.61
C TYR A 141 0.54 -13.45 8.12
N VAL A 142 1.03 -12.43 8.83
CA VAL A 142 1.05 -12.42 10.30
C VAL A 142 0.04 -11.40 10.79
N GLU A 143 -0.87 -11.84 11.68
CA GLU A 143 -1.79 -10.94 12.34
C GLU A 143 -1.05 -10.13 13.41
N LYS A 144 -1.34 -8.84 13.45
CA LYS A 144 -0.75 -7.88 14.38
C LYS A 144 -1.80 -6.93 14.91
N GLU A 145 -1.50 -6.35 16.06
CA GLU A 145 -2.29 -5.33 16.72
C GLU A 145 -1.48 -4.05 16.86
N ALA A 146 -2.17 -2.91 16.84
CA ALA A 146 -1.58 -1.63 17.18
C ALA A 146 -2.64 -0.70 17.77
N SER A 147 -2.20 0.23 18.60
CA SER A 147 -3.03 1.27 19.19
C SER A 147 -2.27 2.58 19.30
N GLY A 148 -2.97 3.66 19.56
CA GLY A 148 -2.33 4.94 19.83
C GLY A 148 -3.30 6.01 20.28
N ILE A 149 -2.85 6.88 21.19
CA ILE A 149 -3.57 8.04 21.66
C ILE A 149 -3.09 9.27 20.89
N ILE A 150 -4.03 10.00 20.30
CA ILE A 150 -3.74 11.19 19.51
C ILE A 150 -3.34 12.33 20.44
N THR A 151 -2.18 12.90 20.21
CA THR A 151 -1.70 14.11 20.90
C THR A 151 -1.75 15.35 20.00
N SER A 152 -1.55 15.17 18.68
CA SER A 152 -1.55 16.26 17.71
C SER A 152 -2.27 15.87 16.41
N SER A 153 -1.79 14.83 15.72
CA SER A 153 -2.36 14.33 14.47
C SER A 153 -2.29 12.82 14.39
N LEU A 154 -3.18 12.23 13.56
CA LEU A 154 -3.12 10.80 13.29
C LEU A 154 -1.76 10.40 12.71
N SER A 155 -1.23 11.15 11.73
CA SER A 155 0.02 10.81 11.07
C SER A 155 1.21 10.78 12.02
N GLU A 156 1.29 11.71 12.96
CA GLU A 156 2.35 11.75 13.96
C GLU A 156 2.23 10.58 14.94
N THR A 157 1.02 10.33 15.47
CA THR A 157 0.78 9.20 16.36
C THR A 157 1.10 7.87 15.70
N MET A 158 0.72 7.69 14.42
CA MET A 158 1.03 6.48 13.66
C MET A 158 2.54 6.30 13.48
N ALA A 159 3.28 7.38 13.18
CA ALA A 159 4.73 7.36 13.04
C ALA A 159 5.44 7.02 14.38
N GLN A 160 4.98 7.58 15.50
CA GLN A 160 5.49 7.27 16.84
C GLN A 160 5.30 5.79 17.22
N ASN A 161 4.25 5.15 16.70
CA ASN A 161 3.96 3.72 16.87
C ASN A 161 4.58 2.85 15.76
N ASN A 162 5.52 3.36 14.96
CA ASN A 162 6.20 2.67 13.86
C ASN A 162 5.24 2.12 12.78
N LEU A 163 4.07 2.73 12.63
CA LEU A 163 3.09 2.37 11.62
C LEU A 163 3.34 3.15 10.32
N SER A 164 3.22 2.47 9.19
CA SER A 164 3.56 3.05 7.89
C SER A 164 2.58 4.17 7.48
N PRO A 165 3.02 5.15 6.66
CA PRO A 165 2.11 6.13 6.06
C PRO A 165 0.96 5.49 5.25
N TYR A 166 1.20 4.31 4.66
CA TYR A 166 0.16 3.55 3.97
C TYR A 166 -0.92 3.06 4.93
N MET A 167 -0.55 2.56 6.13
CA MET A 167 -1.49 2.21 7.19
C MET A 167 -2.31 3.43 7.63
N THR A 168 -1.67 4.57 7.79
CA THR A 168 -2.34 5.84 8.14
C THR A 168 -3.42 6.20 7.11
N ASP A 169 -3.09 6.14 5.82
CA ASP A 169 -4.05 6.41 4.74
C ASP A 169 -5.21 5.39 4.75
N ARG A 170 -4.91 4.11 4.96
CA ARG A 170 -5.94 3.05 5.04
C ARG A 170 -6.88 3.27 6.21
N LEU A 171 -6.36 3.54 7.42
CA LEU A 171 -7.17 3.80 8.60
C LEU A 171 -8.01 5.08 8.44
N ALA A 172 -7.42 6.15 7.94
CA ALA A 172 -8.14 7.40 7.67
C ALA A 172 -9.26 7.21 6.64
N ASN A 173 -9.07 6.34 5.63
CA ASN A 173 -10.09 6.05 4.62
C ASN A 173 -11.29 5.29 5.20
N ILE A 174 -11.07 4.38 6.16
CA ILE A 174 -12.15 3.65 6.85
C ILE A 174 -13.13 4.64 7.50
N TYR A 175 -12.60 5.64 8.20
CA TYR A 175 -13.40 6.60 8.97
C TYR A 175 -13.60 7.95 8.25
N ALA A 176 -13.22 8.08 6.99
CA ALA A 176 -13.30 9.34 6.23
C ALA A 176 -14.69 10.00 6.24
N TRP A 177 -15.74 9.23 6.54
CA TRP A 177 -17.14 9.66 6.56
C TRP A 177 -17.65 10.08 7.94
N THR A 178 -17.05 9.52 8.97
CA THR A 178 -17.50 9.69 10.36
C THR A 178 -16.58 10.61 11.14
N VAL A 179 -15.29 10.62 10.83
CA VAL A 179 -14.25 11.40 11.52
C VAL A 179 -13.71 12.52 10.63
N ASN A 180 -13.64 13.72 11.16
CA ASN A 180 -12.91 14.82 10.53
C ASN A 180 -11.48 14.87 11.06
N PHE A 181 -10.55 14.24 10.36
CA PHE A 181 -9.15 14.13 10.75
C PHE A 181 -8.40 15.49 10.89
N PHE A 182 -8.97 16.59 10.38
CA PHE A 182 -8.45 17.93 10.63
C PHE A 182 -8.95 18.55 11.94
N LYS A 183 -9.83 17.86 12.66
CA LYS A 183 -10.43 18.30 13.93
C LYS A 183 -10.28 17.28 15.03
N LEU A 184 -9.25 16.45 14.96
CA LEU A 184 -8.89 15.53 16.03
C LEU A 184 -8.53 16.31 17.27
N GLN A 185 -8.82 15.73 18.44
CA GLN A 185 -8.51 16.30 19.73
C GLN A 185 -7.47 15.42 20.45
N ALA A 186 -6.68 16.03 21.31
CA ALA A 186 -5.85 15.26 22.23
C ALA A 186 -6.75 14.35 23.09
N GLY A 187 -6.37 13.07 23.17
CA GLY A 187 -7.16 12.02 23.82
C GLY A 187 -8.02 11.19 22.88
N ASP A 188 -8.31 11.65 21.63
CA ASP A 188 -8.84 10.74 20.61
C ASP A 188 -7.86 9.57 20.46
N ASN A 189 -8.36 8.36 20.15
CA ASN A 189 -7.50 7.20 20.10
C ASN A 189 -7.96 6.21 19.02
N PHE A 190 -7.07 5.28 18.66
CA PHE A 190 -7.37 4.21 17.74
C PHE A 190 -6.80 2.88 18.21
N LYS A 191 -7.43 1.80 17.75
CA LYS A 191 -6.93 0.42 17.83
C LYS A 191 -7.14 -0.26 16.49
N VAL A 192 -6.27 -1.17 16.10
CA VAL A 192 -6.36 -1.84 14.82
C VAL A 192 -5.84 -3.27 14.92
N VAL A 193 -6.58 -4.20 14.33
CA VAL A 193 -6.16 -5.59 14.05
C VAL A 193 -5.94 -5.69 12.55
N TYR A 194 -4.75 -6.07 12.15
CA TYR A 194 -4.34 -6.10 10.75
C TYR A 194 -3.43 -7.28 10.44
N THR A 195 -3.30 -7.62 9.16
CA THR A 195 -2.30 -8.58 8.70
C THR A 195 -1.18 -7.89 7.97
N GLU A 196 0.03 -8.27 8.29
CA GLU A 196 1.24 -7.87 7.59
C GLU A 196 1.76 -9.01 6.73
N LYS A 197 2.17 -8.69 5.52
CA LYS A 197 2.72 -9.62 4.56
C LYS A 197 4.21 -9.79 4.79
N PHE A 198 4.68 -11.03 4.80
CA PHE A 198 6.11 -11.38 4.83
C PHE A 198 6.48 -12.21 3.61
N ILE A 199 7.70 -12.04 3.15
CA ILE A 199 8.32 -12.86 2.10
C ILE A 199 9.39 -13.71 2.75
N ASN A 200 9.41 -15.01 2.43
CA ASN A 200 10.27 -16.00 3.07
C ASN A 200 10.19 -15.97 4.62
N ASP A 201 9.00 -15.69 5.15
CA ASP A 201 8.66 -15.62 6.58
C ASP A 201 9.42 -14.56 7.40
N THR A 202 10.40 -13.90 6.84
CA THR A 202 11.31 -13.00 7.55
C THR A 202 11.32 -11.55 7.02
N ILE A 203 11.05 -11.34 5.74
CA ILE A 203 11.18 -10.03 5.12
C ILE A 203 9.82 -9.33 5.10
N PRO A 204 9.64 -8.22 5.87
CA PRO A 204 8.39 -7.47 5.87
C PRO A 204 8.10 -6.90 4.47
N ALA A 205 6.90 -7.16 3.97
CA ALA A 205 6.43 -6.68 2.67
C ALA A 205 5.27 -5.67 2.77
N GLY A 206 4.96 -5.25 4.00
CA GLY A 206 4.00 -4.21 4.33
C GLY A 206 2.60 -4.71 4.67
N LEU A 207 1.70 -3.76 4.90
CA LEU A 207 0.31 -4.03 5.24
C LEU A 207 -0.37 -4.84 4.13
N HIS A 208 -0.99 -5.97 4.49
CA HIS A 208 -1.86 -6.72 3.61
C HIS A 208 -3.30 -6.19 3.70
N GLU A 209 -3.92 -6.28 4.88
CA GLU A 209 -5.26 -5.77 5.11
C GLU A 209 -5.47 -5.34 6.56
N ILE A 210 -6.45 -4.47 6.79
CA ILE A 210 -7.00 -4.17 8.11
C ILE A 210 -8.24 -5.06 8.27
N LYS A 211 -8.24 -5.95 9.27
CA LYS A 211 -9.36 -6.84 9.59
C LYS A 211 -10.43 -6.11 10.40
N ALA A 212 -9.99 -5.38 11.41
CA ALA A 212 -10.86 -4.62 12.27
C ALA A 212 -10.15 -3.35 12.77
N ALA A 213 -10.91 -2.31 13.02
CA ALA A 213 -10.42 -1.07 13.60
C ALA A 213 -11.43 -0.50 14.59
N TYR A 214 -10.90 0.24 15.55
CA TYR A 214 -11.64 1.05 16.48
C TYR A 214 -11.07 2.47 16.43
N PHE A 215 -11.92 3.47 16.45
CA PHE A 215 -11.53 4.87 16.56
C PHE A 215 -12.45 5.58 17.54
N GLU A 216 -11.88 6.19 18.57
CA GLU A 216 -12.64 7.06 19.46
C GLU A 216 -12.42 8.52 19.08
N HIS A 217 -13.48 9.22 18.75
CA HIS A 217 -13.45 10.64 18.44
C HIS A 217 -14.42 11.40 19.32
N ARG A 218 -13.90 12.28 20.18
CA ARG A 218 -14.68 13.08 21.14
C ARG A 218 -15.54 12.22 22.07
N GLY A 219 -14.97 11.13 22.59
CA GLY A 219 -15.64 10.18 23.46
C GLY A 219 -16.68 9.30 22.76
N LYS A 220 -16.78 9.35 21.43
CA LYS A 220 -17.68 8.48 20.66
C LYS A 220 -16.90 7.32 20.05
N PRO A 221 -17.18 6.06 20.47
CA PRO A 221 -16.58 4.87 19.89
C PRO A 221 -17.11 4.60 18.48
N LEU A 222 -16.24 4.20 17.57
CA LEU A 222 -16.54 3.85 16.18
C LEU A 222 -15.80 2.57 15.84
N TYR A 223 -16.53 1.47 15.69
CA TYR A 223 -15.97 0.20 15.24
C TYR A 223 -16.07 0.05 13.73
N ALA A 224 -15.13 -0.69 13.16
CA ALA A 224 -15.07 -0.99 11.74
C ALA A 224 -14.56 -2.42 11.53
N PHE A 225 -15.31 -3.26 10.85
CA PHE A 225 -14.96 -4.66 10.57
C PHE A 225 -14.96 -4.89 9.07
N ASN A 226 -13.83 -5.38 8.53
CA ASN A 226 -13.67 -5.67 7.12
C ASN A 226 -14.32 -7.02 6.80
N PHE A 227 -15.54 -7.01 6.32
CA PHE A 227 -16.29 -8.22 6.03
C PHE A 227 -16.47 -8.42 4.53
N LYS A 228 -16.26 -9.64 4.09
CA LYS A 228 -16.50 -10.09 2.72
C LYS A 228 -17.62 -11.13 2.75
N PRO A 229 -18.82 -10.80 2.28
CA PRO A 229 -19.89 -11.81 2.16
C PRO A 229 -19.44 -12.93 1.22
N GLU A 230 -19.69 -14.18 1.60
CA GLU A 230 -19.52 -15.33 0.71
C GLU A 230 -20.67 -15.37 -0.28
N VAL A 231 -20.44 -14.90 -1.48
CA VAL A 231 -21.39 -14.99 -2.59
C VAL A 231 -20.75 -15.84 -3.69
N ASP A 232 -21.55 -16.67 -4.32
CA ASP A 232 -21.16 -17.61 -5.40
C ASP A 232 -20.66 -16.93 -6.68
N SER A 233 -20.30 -15.65 -6.63
CA SER A 233 -19.85 -14.89 -7.78
C SER A 233 -18.48 -14.25 -7.54
N THR A 234 -17.65 -14.27 -8.57
CA THR A 234 -16.28 -13.77 -8.66
C THR A 234 -16.10 -12.26 -8.37
N ASN A 235 -17.17 -11.54 -7.98
CA ASN A 235 -17.20 -10.08 -7.83
C ASN A 235 -17.50 -9.56 -6.42
N THR A 236 -17.35 -10.36 -5.37
CA THR A 236 -17.61 -9.90 -4.00
C THR A 236 -16.44 -9.07 -3.51
N VAL A 237 -16.68 -7.80 -3.22
CA VAL A 237 -15.72 -6.88 -2.64
C VAL A 237 -15.93 -6.80 -1.13
N SER A 238 -14.86 -6.89 -0.34
CA SER A 238 -14.92 -6.64 1.10
C SER A 238 -15.22 -5.16 1.36
N ASP A 239 -15.99 -4.88 2.41
CA ASP A 239 -16.27 -3.53 2.86
C ASP A 239 -16.29 -3.44 4.39
N PHE A 240 -16.23 -2.22 4.94
CA PHE A 240 -16.26 -2.01 6.37
C PHE A 240 -17.67 -1.74 6.88
N TYR A 241 -18.03 -2.48 7.92
CA TYR A 241 -19.33 -2.37 8.60
C TYR A 241 -19.11 -2.13 10.09
N ASP A 242 -20.07 -1.45 10.72
CA ASP A 242 -20.07 -1.24 12.16
C ASP A 242 -20.61 -2.48 12.92
N GLU A 243 -20.59 -2.45 14.24
CA GLU A 243 -21.06 -3.52 15.12
C GLU A 243 -22.54 -3.91 14.94
N THR A 244 -23.30 -3.12 14.19
CA THR A 244 -24.72 -3.36 13.89
C THR A 244 -24.98 -3.69 12.43
N ALA A 245 -23.90 -4.05 11.68
CA ALA A 245 -23.92 -4.38 10.25
C ALA A 245 -24.29 -3.21 9.32
N ASN A 246 -24.20 -1.96 9.80
CA ASN A 246 -24.32 -0.80 8.93
C ASN A 246 -22.99 -0.53 8.21
N ASN A 247 -23.06 -0.26 6.92
CA ASN A 247 -21.88 0.09 6.15
C ASN A 247 -21.34 1.46 6.60
N LEU A 248 -20.02 1.53 6.86
CA LEU A 248 -19.36 2.77 7.29
C LEU A 248 -19.19 3.79 6.16
N ARG A 249 -19.32 3.37 4.92
CA ARG A 249 -19.35 4.30 3.79
C ARG A 249 -20.67 5.06 3.81
N ARG A 250 -20.60 6.34 3.48
CA ARG A 250 -21.79 7.12 3.10
C ARG A 250 -22.05 6.92 1.61
N ALA A 251 -23.30 7.13 1.21
CA ALA A 251 -23.65 7.07 -0.21
C ALA A 251 -22.80 8.02 -1.09
N PHE A 252 -22.28 9.10 -0.51
CA PHE A 252 -21.44 10.08 -1.23
C PHE A 252 -20.22 10.51 -0.44
N LEU A 253 -19.06 10.64 -1.12
CA LEU A 253 -17.84 11.29 -0.61
C LEU A 253 -18.12 12.76 -0.26
N LYS A 254 -17.68 13.24 0.91
CA LYS A 254 -17.76 14.65 1.30
C LYS A 254 -16.97 15.59 0.37
N ALA A 255 -15.92 15.06 -0.26
CA ALA A 255 -15.05 15.79 -1.18
C ALA A 255 -14.57 14.86 -2.31
N PRO A 256 -14.49 15.35 -3.55
CA PRO A 256 -13.99 14.58 -4.69
C PRO A 256 -12.47 14.51 -4.75
N VAL A 257 -11.74 15.14 -3.85
CA VAL A 257 -10.27 15.15 -3.75
C VAL A 257 -9.83 15.01 -2.31
N LYS A 258 -8.82 14.18 -2.10
CA LYS A 258 -8.20 14.02 -0.77
C LYS A 258 -7.43 15.30 -0.40
N PHE A 259 -7.41 15.64 0.89
CA PHE A 259 -6.62 16.75 1.44
C PHE A 259 -6.81 18.09 0.74
N SER A 260 -8.04 18.41 0.34
CA SER A 260 -8.38 19.66 -0.34
C SER A 260 -9.01 20.68 0.60
N ARG A 261 -8.82 21.96 0.26
CA ARG A 261 -9.47 23.10 0.92
C ARG A 261 -10.66 23.57 0.08
N ILE A 262 -11.83 23.77 0.68
CA ILE A 262 -12.94 24.45 0.01
C ILE A 262 -12.55 25.90 -0.19
N SER A 263 -12.40 26.32 -1.44
CA SER A 263 -12.06 27.68 -1.83
C SER A 263 -13.28 28.53 -2.14
N SER A 264 -14.40 27.91 -2.62
CA SER A 264 -15.67 28.58 -2.86
C SER A 264 -16.83 27.61 -2.65
N ARG A 265 -17.83 28.02 -1.86
CA ARG A 265 -19.02 27.19 -1.59
C ARG A 265 -20.10 27.43 -2.65
N TYR A 266 -21.08 26.54 -2.70
CA TYR A 266 -22.34 26.77 -3.42
C TYR A 266 -22.99 28.06 -2.91
N ASN A 267 -23.28 29.01 -3.85
CA ASN A 267 -23.85 30.32 -3.50
C ASN A 267 -24.60 30.92 -4.67
N LEU A 268 -25.91 31.01 -4.59
CA LEU A 268 -26.76 31.57 -5.63
C LEU A 268 -26.69 33.13 -5.72
N ASN A 269 -26.17 33.77 -4.66
CA ASN A 269 -26.03 35.22 -4.55
C ASN A 269 -24.56 35.68 -4.61
N ARG A 270 -23.65 34.84 -5.16
CA ARG A 270 -22.22 35.14 -5.19
C ARG A 270 -21.93 36.45 -5.93
N ARG A 271 -21.13 37.32 -5.26
CA ARG A 271 -20.58 38.56 -5.84
C ARG A 271 -19.08 38.58 -5.48
N ILE A 272 -18.22 38.63 -6.50
CA ILE A 272 -16.75 38.65 -6.29
C ILE A 272 -16.12 39.72 -7.18
N ALA A 273 -14.96 40.24 -6.75
CA ALA A 273 -14.21 41.28 -7.43
C ALA A 273 -13.89 40.92 -8.89
N TYR A 274 -13.54 39.65 -9.15
CA TYR A 274 -13.25 39.13 -10.50
C TYR A 274 -14.37 39.43 -11.54
N TYR A 275 -15.64 39.52 -11.10
CA TYR A 275 -16.78 39.87 -11.94
C TYR A 275 -17.30 41.30 -11.67
N GLY A 276 -16.47 42.16 -11.09
CA GLY A 276 -16.91 43.51 -10.75
C GLY A 276 -18.10 43.54 -9.81
N TYR A 277 -18.17 42.60 -8.88
CA TYR A 277 -19.25 42.42 -7.89
C TYR A 277 -20.64 42.20 -8.50
N LYS A 278 -20.76 41.96 -9.82
CA LYS A 278 -22.02 41.54 -10.43
C LYS A 278 -22.46 40.18 -9.86
N LYS A 279 -23.78 40.01 -9.67
CA LYS A 279 -24.34 38.73 -9.18
C LYS A 279 -24.10 37.65 -10.22
N ARG A 280 -23.31 36.64 -9.84
CA ARG A 280 -23.07 35.42 -10.62
C ARG A 280 -23.19 34.17 -9.74
N PRO A 281 -24.30 33.44 -9.82
CA PRO A 281 -24.52 32.24 -9.04
C PRO A 281 -23.40 31.21 -9.23
N HIS A 282 -22.91 30.66 -8.15
CA HIS A 282 -22.02 29.53 -8.15
C HIS A 282 -22.78 28.26 -7.71
N LYS A 283 -23.19 27.45 -8.69
CA LYS A 283 -23.98 26.24 -8.49
C LYS A 283 -23.09 25.00 -8.29
N GLY A 284 -22.01 25.13 -7.53
CA GLY A 284 -21.07 24.07 -7.18
C GLY A 284 -20.22 24.45 -5.98
N THR A 285 -19.37 23.54 -5.56
CA THR A 285 -18.37 23.75 -4.50
C THR A 285 -16.99 23.55 -5.10
N ASP A 286 -16.10 24.52 -4.95
CA ASP A 286 -14.74 24.47 -5.47
C ASP A 286 -13.78 23.92 -4.40
N PHE A 287 -13.12 22.84 -4.75
CA PHE A 287 -12.09 22.19 -3.93
C PHE A 287 -10.72 22.49 -4.55
N ALA A 288 -9.97 23.40 -3.92
CA ALA A 288 -8.62 23.75 -4.35
C ALA A 288 -7.64 22.63 -4.03
N ALA A 289 -6.89 22.22 -5.03
CA ALA A 289 -5.84 21.22 -4.91
C ALA A 289 -4.79 21.43 -6.03
N PRO A 290 -3.54 20.98 -5.86
CA PRO A 290 -2.52 21.07 -6.91
C PRO A 290 -2.94 20.41 -8.22
N ILE A 291 -2.43 20.94 -9.34
CA ILE A 291 -2.64 20.32 -10.67
C ILE A 291 -2.09 18.89 -10.65
N GLY A 292 -2.89 17.93 -11.14
CA GLY A 292 -2.52 16.52 -11.15
C GLY A 292 -2.98 15.73 -9.94
N THR A 293 -3.59 16.37 -8.92
CA THR A 293 -4.23 15.65 -7.82
C THR A 293 -5.36 14.77 -8.36
N PRO A 294 -5.45 13.48 -7.96
CA PRO A 294 -6.53 12.60 -8.38
C PRO A 294 -7.91 13.13 -7.97
N ILE A 295 -8.87 13.11 -8.90
CA ILE A 295 -10.28 13.39 -8.66
C ILE A 295 -11.01 12.05 -8.57
N LEU A 296 -11.76 11.86 -7.49
CA LEU A 296 -12.45 10.63 -7.16
C LEU A 296 -13.94 10.72 -7.47
N ALA A 297 -14.52 9.64 -7.97
CA ALA A 297 -15.98 9.48 -8.03
C ALA A 297 -16.52 9.52 -6.61
N THR A 298 -17.49 10.42 -6.34
CA THR A 298 -18.01 10.57 -4.97
C THR A 298 -19.03 9.51 -4.57
N ALA A 299 -19.53 8.71 -5.50
CA ALA A 299 -20.39 7.56 -5.28
C ALA A 299 -20.31 6.61 -6.48
N ASP A 300 -20.80 5.37 -6.31
CA ASP A 300 -20.97 4.42 -7.40
C ASP A 300 -21.91 4.98 -8.47
N GLY A 301 -21.66 4.72 -9.75
CA GLY A 301 -22.52 5.17 -10.81
C GLY A 301 -22.00 4.96 -12.21
N ILE A 302 -22.78 5.39 -13.18
CA ILE A 302 -22.43 5.30 -14.61
C ILE A 302 -22.05 6.69 -15.12
N VAL A 303 -20.94 6.77 -15.83
CA VAL A 303 -20.46 7.98 -16.47
C VAL A 303 -21.41 8.35 -17.62
N THR A 304 -22.08 9.48 -17.48
CA THR A 304 -23.02 9.99 -18.50
C THR A 304 -22.38 11.01 -19.44
N LYS A 305 -21.31 11.67 -18.98
CA LYS A 305 -20.50 12.58 -19.81
C LYS A 305 -19.04 12.51 -19.42
N SER A 306 -18.16 12.52 -20.42
CA SER A 306 -16.71 12.61 -20.29
C SER A 306 -16.18 13.38 -21.51
N GLU A 307 -16.23 14.71 -21.45
CA GLU A 307 -15.97 15.59 -22.60
C GLU A 307 -15.32 16.91 -22.19
N ARG A 308 -14.88 17.72 -23.16
CA ARG A 308 -14.51 19.12 -22.97
C ARG A 308 -15.60 20.02 -23.56
N ARG A 309 -16.13 20.94 -22.73
CA ARG A 309 -17.19 21.85 -23.21
C ARG A 309 -17.16 23.20 -22.50
N GLY A 310 -17.02 24.27 -23.28
CA GLY A 310 -17.16 25.66 -22.85
C GLY A 310 -16.44 25.99 -21.54
N GLY A 311 -17.07 26.71 -20.67
CA GLY A 311 -16.55 27.15 -19.39
C GLY A 311 -16.31 26.01 -18.37
N ASN A 312 -16.87 24.82 -18.57
CA ASN A 312 -16.62 23.67 -17.72
C ASN A 312 -15.20 23.09 -17.94
N GLY A 313 -14.58 23.35 -19.10
CA GLY A 313 -13.32 22.70 -19.46
C GLY A 313 -13.48 21.20 -19.69
N ASN A 314 -12.48 20.42 -19.37
CA ASN A 314 -12.60 18.96 -19.28
C ASN A 314 -13.42 18.60 -18.04
N TYR A 315 -14.46 17.78 -18.22
CA TYR A 315 -15.31 17.38 -17.13
C TYR A 315 -15.85 15.96 -17.28
N VAL A 316 -16.23 15.38 -16.15
CA VAL A 316 -16.92 14.10 -16.04
C VAL A 316 -18.25 14.35 -15.32
N LYS A 317 -19.33 13.68 -15.77
CA LYS A 317 -20.62 13.63 -15.09
C LYS A 317 -20.99 12.18 -14.84
N VAL A 318 -21.39 11.87 -13.61
CA VAL A 318 -21.77 10.52 -13.17
C VAL A 318 -23.21 10.52 -12.69
N LYS A 319 -23.99 9.57 -13.18
CA LYS A 319 -25.36 9.28 -12.70
C LYS A 319 -25.28 8.13 -11.72
N HIS A 320 -25.68 8.39 -10.48
CA HIS A 320 -25.61 7.41 -9.40
C HIS A 320 -26.88 6.56 -9.31
N ASN A 321 -28.03 7.21 -9.51
CA ASN A 321 -29.35 6.56 -9.54
C ASN A 321 -30.40 7.49 -10.15
N GLY A 322 -31.69 7.21 -9.95
CA GLY A 322 -32.78 8.06 -10.45
C GLY A 322 -32.85 9.44 -9.81
N THR A 323 -32.23 9.64 -8.63
CA THR A 323 -32.32 10.85 -7.82
C THR A 323 -31.06 11.72 -7.91
N TYR A 324 -29.86 11.12 -7.96
CA TYR A 324 -28.60 11.80 -7.76
C TYR A 324 -27.65 11.72 -8.96
N GLU A 325 -27.07 12.87 -9.30
CA GLU A 325 -25.97 12.97 -10.26
C GLU A 325 -24.88 13.90 -9.73
N THR A 326 -23.63 13.66 -10.12
CA THR A 326 -22.49 14.55 -9.80
C THR A 326 -21.70 14.93 -11.05
N GLN A 327 -21.01 16.06 -10.97
CA GLN A 327 -20.18 16.54 -12.07
C GLN A 327 -18.89 17.18 -11.51
N TYR A 328 -17.78 16.93 -12.19
CA TYR A 328 -16.44 17.28 -11.77
C TYR A 328 -15.77 18.05 -12.92
N LEU A 329 -15.48 19.34 -12.72
CA LEU A 329 -15.05 20.26 -13.75
C LEU A 329 -13.57 20.63 -13.66
N HIS A 330 -13.10 21.31 -14.70
CA HIS A 330 -11.78 21.94 -14.81
C HIS A 330 -10.60 20.94 -14.80
N MET A 331 -10.85 19.65 -15.14
CA MET A 331 -9.85 18.60 -15.13
C MET A 331 -8.68 18.90 -16.08
N LYS A 332 -7.46 18.50 -15.69
CA LYS A 332 -6.30 18.39 -16.59
C LYS A 332 -6.53 17.29 -17.63
N LYS A 333 -6.96 16.12 -17.16
CA LYS A 333 -7.20 14.92 -17.96
C LYS A 333 -8.34 14.12 -17.33
N ARG A 334 -9.15 13.49 -18.16
CA ARG A 334 -10.21 12.54 -17.78
C ARG A 334 -9.65 11.12 -17.86
N ASN A 335 -10.13 10.22 -17.00
CA ASN A 335 -9.67 8.83 -16.89
C ASN A 335 -10.75 7.81 -17.24
N VAL A 336 -11.97 8.26 -17.55
CA VAL A 336 -13.14 7.40 -17.75
C VAL A 336 -13.89 7.78 -19.02
N LYS A 337 -14.65 6.85 -19.59
CA LYS A 337 -15.47 7.01 -20.82
C LYS A 337 -16.96 7.01 -20.47
N VAL A 338 -17.78 7.56 -21.36
CA VAL A 338 -19.23 7.48 -21.27
C VAL A 338 -19.68 6.02 -21.31
N GLY A 339 -20.62 5.64 -20.43
CA GLY A 339 -21.11 4.28 -20.26
C GLY A 339 -20.31 3.44 -19.25
N GLU A 340 -19.14 3.89 -18.83
CA GLU A 340 -18.31 3.20 -17.86
C GLU A 340 -18.93 3.27 -16.47
N PHE A 341 -18.96 2.13 -15.74
CA PHE A 341 -19.32 2.10 -14.33
C PHE A 341 -18.12 2.46 -13.48
N VAL A 342 -18.30 3.38 -12.55
CA VAL A 342 -17.30 3.80 -11.58
C VAL A 342 -17.79 3.53 -10.17
N ARG A 343 -16.87 3.11 -9.30
CA ARG A 343 -17.13 2.91 -7.88
C ARG A 343 -16.77 4.17 -7.10
N GLN A 344 -17.35 4.34 -5.94
CA GLN A 344 -16.95 5.37 -5.00
C GLN A 344 -15.45 5.27 -4.69
N GLY A 345 -14.71 6.37 -4.89
CA GLY A 345 -13.27 6.41 -4.69
C GLY A 345 -12.43 6.11 -5.93
N ASP A 346 -13.02 5.67 -7.05
CA ASP A 346 -12.29 5.48 -8.28
C ASP A 346 -11.77 6.80 -8.84
N VAL A 347 -10.55 6.79 -9.40
CA VAL A 347 -9.95 7.97 -10.02
C VAL A 347 -10.57 8.20 -11.41
N ILE A 348 -11.40 9.24 -11.51
CA ILE A 348 -12.10 9.62 -12.76
C ILE A 348 -11.39 10.70 -13.57
N GLY A 349 -10.31 11.29 -13.03
CA GLY A 349 -9.50 12.30 -13.68
C GLY A 349 -8.53 12.98 -12.72
N TRP A 350 -7.94 14.07 -13.15
CA TRP A 350 -6.96 14.84 -12.37
C TRP A 350 -7.27 16.32 -12.38
N VAL A 351 -7.06 16.98 -11.25
CA VAL A 351 -7.22 18.43 -11.08
C VAL A 351 -6.42 19.19 -12.14
N GLY A 352 -7.05 20.19 -12.73
CA GLY A 352 -6.45 21.05 -13.74
C GLY A 352 -6.88 22.51 -13.60
N MET A 353 -6.77 23.22 -14.72
CA MET A 353 -7.18 24.61 -14.89
C MET A 353 -7.86 24.80 -16.25
N THR A 354 -8.60 23.82 -16.78
CA THR A 354 -9.24 23.93 -18.08
C THR A 354 -10.61 24.62 -17.98
N GLY A 355 -10.99 25.35 -19.01
CA GLY A 355 -12.25 26.13 -19.03
C GLY A 355 -12.15 27.48 -18.32
N ASN A 356 -13.26 27.96 -17.74
CA ASN A 356 -13.33 29.26 -17.08
C ASN A 356 -13.04 29.12 -15.58
N THR A 357 -11.79 29.29 -15.20
CA THR A 357 -11.30 29.16 -13.83
C THR A 357 -10.14 30.10 -13.52
N GLY A 358 -10.06 30.63 -12.31
CA GLY A 358 -8.99 31.52 -11.84
C GLY A 358 -7.82 30.83 -11.14
N GLY A 359 -7.85 29.48 -10.99
CA GLY A 359 -6.78 28.71 -10.32
C GLY A 359 -7.06 27.21 -10.28
N PRO A 360 -6.07 26.39 -9.90
CA PRO A 360 -6.22 24.94 -9.84
C PRO A 360 -7.26 24.51 -8.80
N HIS A 361 -8.33 23.86 -9.27
CA HIS A 361 -9.37 23.29 -8.42
C HIS A 361 -10.23 22.29 -9.19
N VAL A 362 -11.04 21.53 -8.49
CA VAL A 362 -12.20 20.86 -9.06
C VAL A 362 -13.47 21.57 -8.60
N CYS A 363 -14.31 22.02 -9.55
CA CYS A 363 -15.65 22.49 -9.23
C CYS A 363 -16.58 21.28 -9.21
N TYR A 364 -17.04 20.93 -8.01
CA TYR A 364 -17.93 19.81 -7.75
C TYR A 364 -19.36 20.28 -7.74
N ARG A 365 -20.19 19.71 -8.64
CA ARG A 365 -21.62 20.00 -8.73
C ARG A 365 -22.43 18.78 -8.38
N PHE A 366 -23.53 19.00 -7.70
CA PHE A 366 -24.42 17.94 -7.20
C PHE A 366 -25.86 18.20 -7.64
N TRP A 367 -26.54 17.17 -8.13
CA TRP A 367 -27.96 17.25 -8.50
C TRP A 367 -28.77 16.28 -7.66
N LYS A 368 -29.96 16.74 -7.24
CA LYS A 368 -31.00 15.93 -6.63
C LYS A 368 -32.28 16.16 -7.42
N ASN A 369 -32.89 15.10 -7.96
CA ASN A 369 -34.09 15.17 -8.81
C ASN A 369 -33.98 16.20 -9.96
N GLY A 370 -32.84 16.22 -10.64
CA GLY A 370 -32.58 17.13 -11.77
C GLY A 370 -32.24 18.59 -11.41
N ALA A 371 -32.35 18.98 -10.14
CA ALA A 371 -31.99 20.34 -9.68
C ALA A 371 -30.58 20.35 -9.07
N GLN A 372 -29.79 21.40 -9.37
CA GLN A 372 -28.50 21.60 -8.70
C GLN A 372 -28.71 22.11 -7.28
N VAL A 373 -28.12 21.41 -6.31
CA VAL A 373 -28.23 21.70 -4.88
C VAL A 373 -26.87 21.77 -4.20
N ASP A 374 -26.80 22.36 -3.01
CA ASP A 374 -25.64 22.28 -2.15
C ASP A 374 -25.61 20.89 -1.47
N PRO A 375 -24.61 20.03 -1.75
CA PRO A 375 -24.53 18.70 -1.15
C PRO A 375 -24.35 18.74 0.38
N PHE A 376 -23.78 19.82 0.92
CA PHE A 376 -23.56 19.97 2.37
C PHE A 376 -24.83 20.30 3.17
N LEU A 377 -25.88 20.71 2.47
CA LEU A 377 -27.19 20.98 3.05
C LEU A 377 -28.20 19.86 2.80
N GLN A 378 -27.76 18.78 2.12
CA GLN A 378 -28.63 17.63 1.87
C GLN A 378 -28.46 16.59 2.98
N ASP A 379 -29.56 16.03 3.41
CA ASP A 379 -29.57 14.77 4.14
C ASP A 379 -29.36 13.64 3.11
N LEU A 380 -28.09 13.21 3.02
CA LEU A 380 -27.67 12.17 2.07
C LEU A 380 -27.83 10.81 2.75
N PRO A 381 -28.38 9.80 2.06
CA PRO A 381 -28.59 8.49 2.64
C PRO A 381 -27.25 7.89 3.12
N ALA A 382 -27.29 7.11 4.18
CA ALA A 382 -26.23 6.18 4.52
C ALA A 382 -26.04 5.17 3.37
N SER A 383 -24.90 4.55 3.27
CA SER A 383 -24.72 3.39 2.41
C SER A 383 -25.70 2.28 2.84
N LYS A 384 -26.02 1.35 1.93
CA LYS A 384 -26.90 0.23 2.26
C LYS A 384 -26.29 -0.60 3.40
N PRO A 385 -27.08 -0.96 4.43
CA PRO A 385 -26.64 -1.94 5.41
C PRO A 385 -26.24 -3.25 4.72
N LEU A 386 -25.50 -4.09 5.43
CA LEU A 386 -25.28 -5.47 5.00
C LEU A 386 -26.65 -6.17 4.82
N ASP A 387 -26.79 -6.94 3.74
CA ASP A 387 -28.01 -7.71 3.52
C ASP A 387 -28.25 -8.67 4.70
N SER A 388 -29.50 -8.77 5.17
CA SER A 388 -29.86 -9.56 6.33
C SER A 388 -29.52 -11.05 6.20
N THR A 389 -29.42 -11.56 4.97
CA THR A 389 -28.97 -12.94 4.70
C THR A 389 -27.57 -13.23 5.20
N TYR A 390 -26.72 -12.20 5.33
CA TYR A 390 -25.33 -12.33 5.83
C TYR A 390 -25.17 -11.98 7.30
N HIS A 391 -26.22 -11.56 8.01
CA HIS A 391 -26.11 -11.08 9.39
C HIS A 391 -25.55 -12.16 10.33
N GLU A 392 -25.99 -13.41 10.22
CA GLU A 392 -25.50 -14.49 11.08
C GLU A 392 -24.00 -14.73 10.89
N SER A 393 -23.54 -14.85 9.64
CA SER A 393 -22.12 -15.01 9.31
C SER A 393 -21.29 -13.79 9.72
N TYR A 394 -21.84 -12.59 9.55
CA TYR A 394 -21.23 -11.35 9.96
C TYR A 394 -21.03 -11.28 11.48
N PHE A 395 -22.05 -11.49 12.29
CA PHE A 395 -21.92 -11.41 13.75
C PHE A 395 -21.02 -12.50 14.32
N ARG A 396 -21.00 -13.70 13.71
CA ARG A 396 -20.02 -14.74 14.04
C ARG A 396 -18.59 -14.29 13.79
N PHE A 397 -18.36 -13.58 12.68
CA PHE A 397 -17.04 -13.04 12.32
C PHE A 397 -16.63 -11.86 13.21
N VAL A 398 -17.55 -10.96 13.54
CA VAL A 398 -17.29 -9.70 14.27
C VAL A 398 -17.02 -9.94 15.75
N THR A 399 -17.75 -10.86 16.39
CA THR A 399 -17.70 -11.06 17.85
C THR A 399 -16.26 -11.27 18.38
N PRO A 400 -15.45 -12.18 17.84
CA PRO A 400 -14.08 -12.36 18.31
C PRO A 400 -13.18 -11.15 18.04
N LEU A 401 -13.33 -10.50 16.87
CA LEU A 401 -12.54 -9.32 16.52
C LEU A 401 -12.88 -8.10 17.40
N LYS A 402 -14.16 -7.94 17.77
CA LYS A 402 -14.55 -6.89 18.69
C LYS A 402 -13.96 -7.11 20.07
N THR A 403 -14.02 -8.33 20.60
CA THR A 403 -13.39 -8.70 21.86
C THR A 403 -11.88 -8.43 21.82
N GLN A 404 -11.22 -8.80 20.72
CA GLN A 404 -9.79 -8.56 20.52
C GLN A 404 -9.48 -7.05 20.54
N LEU A 405 -10.22 -6.21 19.79
CA LEU A 405 -10.06 -4.74 19.82
C LEU A 405 -10.26 -4.16 21.22
N ASP A 406 -11.27 -4.65 21.96
CA ASP A 406 -11.57 -4.16 23.30
C ASP A 406 -10.43 -4.50 24.28
N CYS A 407 -9.72 -5.63 24.10
CA CYS A 407 -8.59 -6.07 24.91
C CYS A 407 -7.27 -5.36 24.60
N ILE A 408 -7.12 -4.71 23.43
CA ILE A 408 -5.89 -3.98 23.10
C ILE A 408 -5.74 -2.80 24.08
N SER A 409 -4.61 -2.73 24.80
CA SER A 409 -4.25 -1.60 25.65
C SER A 409 -3.64 -0.44 24.81
N HIS A 410 -3.69 0.78 25.36
CA HIS A 410 -3.06 1.98 24.78
C HIS A 410 -1.66 2.19 25.31
#